data_5314f97892146191a254e38b194d493d
#
_entry.id   5314f97892146191a254e38b194d493d
#
_cell.length_a   1.000
_cell.length_b   1.000
_cell.length_c   1.000
_cell.angle_alpha   90.00
_cell.angle_beta   90.00
_cell.angle_gamma   90.00
#
_symmetry.space_group_name_H-M   'P 1'
#
loop_
_entity.id
_entity.type
_entity.pdbx_description
1 polymer ?
#
loop_
_entity_poly.entity_id
_entity_poly.type
_entity_poly.pdbx_seq_one_letter_code
_entity_poly.pdbx_strand_id
1 'polypeptide(L)'
;GRQSGIIRPFIAELKELFSPYKLTEEQLESIQEEYKNYNDRTTANVSNPEIRNVVFILLESFLSSTSDLEVDGKRITPFLDSLKHSDNVYYNGRIHSNITIGESGDGQLIYMTGLLPLRSALSVGVARNDTLPSLPSILKKEMKIDRTEIVIPSRPGMWQQENMNKVYGIDFCYSELDTLGVIMTDKVVFDMAKRTGKSLSNPFYSMVLSLSTHLPY
;
A
#
# COMPACT_ATOMS: atom_id res chain seq x y z
N GLY A 1 -42.31 2.79 -21.35
CA GLY A 1 -41.84 3.37 -20.11
C GLY A 1 -40.83 2.55 -19.32
N ARG A 2 -39.79 1.89 -19.94
CA ARG A 2 -38.76 1.13 -19.19
C ARG A 2 -37.36 1.20 -19.80
N GLN A 3 -36.99 2.29 -20.45
CA GLN A 3 -35.64 2.46 -21.03
C GLN A 3 -34.80 3.58 -20.39
N SER A 4 -35.20 4.14 -19.25
CA SER A 4 -34.38 5.13 -18.53
C SER A 4 -33.44 4.53 -17.47
N GLY A 5 -33.27 3.20 -17.45
CA GLY A 5 -32.58 2.51 -16.35
C GLY A 5 -31.07 2.72 -16.26
N ILE A 6 -30.39 3.05 -17.37
CA ILE A 6 -28.91 3.18 -17.39
C ILE A 6 -28.45 4.65 -17.47
N ILE A 7 -29.22 5.49 -18.13
CA ILE A 7 -28.83 6.90 -18.39
C ILE A 7 -28.84 7.74 -17.11
N ARG A 8 -29.82 7.54 -16.22
CA ARG A 8 -29.92 8.31 -14.97
C ARG A 8 -28.77 8.03 -13.99
N PRO A 9 -28.41 6.75 -13.70
CA PRO A 9 -27.22 6.45 -12.90
C PRO A 9 -25.96 7.02 -13.54
N PHE A 10 -25.77 6.86 -14.84
CA PHE A 10 -24.61 7.36 -15.57
C PHE A 10 -24.48 8.90 -15.50
N ILE A 11 -25.59 9.63 -15.63
CA ILE A 11 -25.59 11.10 -15.47
C ILE A 11 -25.32 11.49 -14.00
N ALA A 12 -25.81 10.72 -13.03
CA ALA A 12 -25.52 10.96 -11.63
C ALA A 12 -24.02 10.75 -11.32
N GLU A 13 -23.44 9.67 -11.81
CA GLU A 13 -22.00 9.37 -11.69
C GLU A 13 -21.15 10.44 -12.39
N LEU A 14 -21.55 10.90 -13.58
CA LEU A 14 -20.87 12.00 -14.25
C LEU A 14 -20.96 13.31 -13.44
N LYS A 15 -22.09 13.60 -12.82
CA LYS A 15 -22.22 14.77 -11.96
C LYS A 15 -21.37 14.67 -10.72
N GLU A 16 -21.26 13.52 -10.10
CA GLU A 16 -20.36 13.31 -8.96
C GLU A 16 -18.89 13.45 -9.36
N LEU A 17 -18.49 12.96 -10.53
CA LEU A 17 -17.14 13.11 -11.08
C LEU A 17 -16.75 14.57 -11.37
N PHE A 18 -17.72 15.41 -11.75
CA PHE A 18 -17.49 16.82 -12.12
C PHE A 18 -17.88 17.81 -11.03
N SER A 19 -18.55 17.39 -9.98
CA SER A 19 -18.86 18.24 -8.81
C SER A 19 -17.95 17.83 -7.66
N PRO A 20 -16.93 18.62 -7.32
CA PRO A 20 -16.13 18.33 -6.14
C PRO A 20 -17.05 18.32 -4.92
N TYR A 21 -17.12 17.16 -4.25
CA TYR A 21 -17.86 17.05 -3.00
C TYR A 21 -17.22 18.00 -1.98
N LYS A 22 -17.98 19.01 -1.57
CA LYS A 22 -17.57 19.92 -0.52
C LYS A 22 -18.24 19.49 0.78
N LEU A 23 -17.43 19.17 1.76
CA LEU A 23 -17.92 18.95 3.12
C LEU A 23 -18.59 20.21 3.62
N THR A 24 -19.70 20.06 4.36
CA THR A 24 -20.28 21.16 5.15
C THR A 24 -19.34 21.45 6.33
N GLU A 25 -19.44 22.66 6.91
CA GLU A 25 -18.66 23.00 8.10
C GLU A 25 -18.91 22.03 9.24
N GLU A 26 -20.18 21.63 9.47
CA GLU A 26 -20.57 20.64 10.48
C GLU A 26 -19.92 19.28 10.25
N GLN A 27 -19.84 18.81 8.99
CA GLN A 27 -19.14 17.55 8.65
C GLN A 27 -17.64 17.66 8.88
N LEU A 28 -17.05 18.80 8.56
CA LEU A 28 -15.63 19.05 8.76
C LEU A 28 -15.29 19.08 10.25
N GLU A 29 -16.08 19.77 11.07
CA GLU A 29 -15.94 19.82 12.53
C GLU A 29 -16.07 18.42 13.15
N SER A 30 -17.08 17.64 12.73
CA SER A 30 -17.27 16.25 13.20
C SER A 30 -16.06 15.36 12.89
N ILE A 31 -15.51 15.45 11.67
CA ILE A 31 -14.31 14.70 11.27
C ILE A 31 -13.10 15.14 12.10
N GLN A 32 -12.92 16.45 12.32
CA GLN A 32 -11.81 16.98 13.11
C GLN A 32 -11.88 16.53 14.58
N GLU A 33 -13.09 16.52 15.17
CA GLU A 33 -13.31 16.05 16.54
C GLU A 33 -13.01 14.54 16.65
N GLU A 34 -13.49 13.75 15.72
CA GLU A 34 -13.20 12.30 15.68
C GLU A 34 -11.69 12.02 15.55
N TYR A 35 -11.00 12.77 14.71
CA TYR A 35 -9.55 12.66 14.51
C TYR A 35 -8.77 13.06 15.78
N LYS A 36 -9.21 14.10 16.46
CA LYS A 36 -8.65 14.51 17.75
C LYS A 36 -8.82 13.44 18.80
N ASN A 37 -10.03 12.92 18.95
CA ASN A 37 -10.35 11.85 19.91
C ASN A 37 -9.56 10.56 19.62
N TYR A 38 -9.27 10.24 18.35
CA TYR A 38 -8.43 9.13 17.96
C TYR A 38 -6.97 9.35 18.37
N ASN A 39 -6.41 10.52 18.09
CA ASN A 39 -5.03 10.86 18.45
C ASN A 39 -4.82 10.86 19.97
N ASP A 40 -5.77 11.36 20.75
CA ASP A 40 -5.69 11.36 22.21
C ASP A 40 -5.67 9.95 22.82
N ARG A 41 -6.22 8.96 22.11
CA ARG A 41 -6.19 7.55 22.53
C ARG A 41 -4.90 6.82 22.12
N THR A 42 -4.20 7.31 21.12
CA THR A 42 -3.04 6.61 20.50
C THR A 42 -1.70 7.16 20.95
N THR A 43 -1.64 8.16 21.81
CA THR A 43 -0.40 8.65 22.42
C THR A 43 0.17 7.66 23.45
N ALA A 44 0.38 6.41 23.03
CA ALA A 44 1.31 5.56 23.73
C ALA A 44 2.72 6.17 23.54
N ASN A 45 3.40 6.48 24.65
CA ASN A 45 4.82 6.85 24.65
C ASN A 45 5.63 5.70 24.03
N VAL A 46 5.70 5.65 22.72
CA VAL A 46 6.66 4.81 22.03
C VAL A 46 7.99 5.55 22.21
N SER A 47 8.84 5.04 23.12
CA SER A 47 10.23 5.47 23.19
C SER A 47 10.76 5.37 21.76
N ASN A 48 11.20 6.51 21.20
CA ASN A 48 11.63 6.62 19.83
C ASN A 48 12.94 5.83 19.64
N PRO A 49 12.93 4.55 19.22
CA PRO A 49 14.14 3.87 18.84
C PRO A 49 14.71 4.62 17.64
N GLU A 50 16.03 4.74 17.55
CA GLU A 50 16.68 5.25 16.35
C GLU A 50 16.31 4.38 15.15
N ILE A 51 15.18 4.69 14.50
CA ILE A 51 14.78 4.02 13.26
C ILE A 51 15.71 4.54 12.17
N ARG A 52 16.49 3.63 11.61
CA ARG A 52 17.42 3.97 10.53
C ARG A 52 16.79 3.73 9.17
N ASN A 53 16.27 2.54 8.98
CA ASN A 53 15.68 2.13 7.70
C ASN A 53 14.33 1.48 7.94
N VAL A 54 13.39 1.72 7.02
CA VAL A 54 12.09 1.07 7.01
C VAL A 54 11.94 0.31 5.69
N VAL A 55 11.76 -1.00 5.76
CA VAL A 55 11.47 -1.85 4.61
C VAL A 55 10.07 -2.41 4.78
N PHE A 56 9.19 -2.09 3.85
CA PHE A 56 7.83 -2.58 3.80
C PHE A 56 7.69 -3.58 2.65
N ILE A 57 7.35 -4.83 2.94
CA ILE A 57 7.16 -5.87 1.93
C ILE A 57 5.69 -6.22 1.85
N LEU A 58 5.08 -5.96 0.68
CA LEU A 58 3.72 -6.37 0.39
C LEU A 58 3.74 -7.66 -0.42
N LEU A 59 3.33 -8.75 0.22
CA LEU A 59 3.22 -10.06 -0.43
C LEU A 59 1.83 -10.17 -1.07
N GLU A 60 1.77 -10.08 -2.40
CA GLU A 60 0.52 -10.14 -3.15
C GLU A 60 -0.17 -11.50 -2.97
N SER A 61 -1.47 -11.46 -2.69
CA SER A 61 -2.33 -12.68 -2.54
C SER A 61 -1.81 -13.73 -1.54
N PHE A 62 -0.91 -13.37 -0.63
CA PHE A 62 -0.38 -14.29 0.36
C PHE A 62 -1.41 -14.56 1.46
N LEU A 63 -1.77 -15.83 1.66
CA LEU A 63 -2.75 -16.25 2.65
C LEU A 63 -2.09 -16.74 3.92
N SER A 64 -2.61 -16.36 5.08
CA SER A 64 -2.13 -16.85 6.38
C SER A 64 -2.26 -18.38 6.54
N SER A 65 -3.14 -19.03 5.78
CA SER A 65 -3.29 -20.48 5.73
C SER A 65 -2.07 -21.23 5.17
N THR A 66 -1.17 -20.53 4.46
CA THR A 66 0.08 -21.12 3.96
C THR A 66 1.16 -21.21 5.06
N SER A 67 0.97 -20.46 6.14
CA SER A 67 1.87 -20.48 7.28
C SER A 67 1.75 -21.81 8.03
N ASP A 68 2.88 -22.44 8.36
CA ASP A 68 3.00 -23.79 8.95
C ASP A 68 2.42 -24.91 8.09
N LEU A 69 2.06 -24.66 6.83
CA LEU A 69 1.57 -25.68 5.93
C LEU A 69 2.73 -26.56 5.45
N GLU A 70 2.51 -27.86 5.52
CA GLU A 70 3.44 -28.87 5.01
C GLU A 70 2.84 -29.64 3.83
N VAL A 71 3.64 -29.83 2.79
CA VAL A 71 3.31 -30.66 1.64
C VAL A 71 4.44 -31.67 1.46
N ASP A 72 4.11 -32.95 1.42
CA ASP A 72 5.09 -34.06 1.35
C ASP A 72 6.20 -33.97 2.41
N GLY A 73 5.82 -33.58 3.64
CA GLY A 73 6.74 -33.44 4.77
C GLY A 73 7.69 -32.24 4.69
N LYS A 74 7.41 -31.30 3.79
CA LYS A 74 8.19 -30.06 3.65
C LYS A 74 7.32 -28.84 3.92
N ARG A 75 7.80 -27.94 4.74
CA ARG A 75 7.15 -26.64 4.96
C ARG A 75 7.20 -25.80 3.70
N ILE A 76 6.07 -25.16 3.36
CA ILE A 76 5.98 -24.29 2.17
C ILE A 76 6.67 -22.94 2.43
N THR A 77 6.57 -22.41 3.66
CA THR A 77 7.11 -21.09 4.02
C THR A 77 8.09 -21.18 5.21
N PRO A 78 9.15 -22.00 5.12
CA PRO A 78 9.98 -22.32 6.29
C PRO A 78 10.65 -21.09 6.90
N PHE A 79 11.03 -20.09 6.08
CA PHE A 79 11.64 -18.87 6.56
C PHE A 79 10.63 -17.96 7.29
N LEU A 80 9.44 -17.75 6.71
CA LEU A 80 8.39 -16.95 7.35
C LEU A 80 7.88 -17.61 8.62
N ASP A 81 7.77 -18.93 8.62
CA ASP A 81 7.40 -19.71 9.80
C ASP A 81 8.44 -19.57 10.92
N SER A 82 9.72 -19.52 10.59
CA SER A 82 10.77 -19.27 11.59
C SER A 82 10.74 -17.84 12.12
N LEU A 83 10.45 -16.86 11.27
CA LEU A 83 10.37 -15.45 11.68
C LEU A 83 9.28 -15.21 12.71
N LYS A 84 8.09 -15.76 12.54
CA LYS A 84 6.98 -15.54 13.47
C LYS A 84 7.21 -16.06 14.89
N HIS A 85 8.21 -16.94 15.07
CA HIS A 85 8.64 -17.44 16.37
C HIS A 85 9.88 -16.74 16.92
N SER A 86 10.36 -15.69 16.26
CA SER A 86 11.54 -14.93 16.69
C SER A 86 11.16 -13.85 17.71
N ASP A 87 11.99 -13.64 18.72
CA ASP A 87 11.72 -12.70 19.83
C ASP A 87 11.52 -11.23 19.40
N ASN A 88 12.08 -10.83 18.27
CA ASN A 88 12.02 -9.47 17.74
C ASN A 88 10.93 -9.30 16.66
N VAL A 89 9.99 -10.22 16.57
CA VAL A 89 8.93 -10.19 15.55
C VAL A 89 7.56 -10.12 16.19
N TYR A 90 6.75 -9.15 15.74
CA TYR A 90 5.32 -9.12 16.03
C TYR A 90 4.57 -9.81 14.89
N TYR A 91 3.82 -10.85 15.19
CA TYR A 91 3.03 -11.60 14.22
C TYR A 91 1.53 -11.51 14.52
N ASN A 92 0.74 -11.21 13.49
CA ASN A 92 -0.72 -11.31 13.54
C ASN A 92 -1.25 -11.95 12.24
N GLY A 93 -1.63 -13.22 12.33
CA GLY A 93 -2.21 -13.98 11.21
C GLY A 93 -3.72 -13.79 11.01
N ARG A 94 -4.38 -12.89 11.78
CA ARG A 94 -5.83 -12.69 11.73
C ARG A 94 -6.22 -11.33 11.14
N ILE A 95 -5.43 -10.82 10.23
CA ILE A 95 -5.73 -9.56 9.55
C ILE A 95 -6.67 -9.87 8.36
N HIS A 96 -7.82 -9.21 8.34
CA HIS A 96 -8.74 -9.26 7.21
C HIS A 96 -8.51 -8.07 6.30
N SER A 97 -8.51 -8.32 5.00
CA SER A 97 -8.38 -7.26 4.00
C SER A 97 -9.67 -6.44 3.91
N ASN A 98 -9.52 -5.11 3.85
CA ASN A 98 -10.60 -4.17 3.58
C ASN A 98 -10.51 -3.59 2.16
N ILE A 99 -9.84 -4.27 1.24
CA ILE A 99 -9.77 -3.87 -0.16
C ILE A 99 -11.15 -3.92 -0.83
N THR A 100 -11.31 -3.12 -1.86
CA THR A 100 -12.52 -3.02 -2.67
C THR A 100 -12.18 -3.20 -4.14
N ILE A 101 -12.75 -2.40 -5.03
CA ILE A 101 -12.54 -2.46 -6.48
C ILE A 101 -11.12 -2.07 -6.92
N GLY A 102 -10.32 -1.45 -6.05
CA GLY A 102 -8.94 -1.04 -6.33
C GLY A 102 -7.90 -2.13 -6.03
N GLU A 103 -8.33 -3.28 -5.50
CA GLU A 103 -7.48 -4.47 -5.26
C GLU A 103 -6.15 -4.12 -4.57
N SER A 104 -5.00 -4.42 -5.19
CA SER A 104 -3.66 -4.14 -4.62
C SER A 104 -3.40 -2.64 -4.42
N GLY A 105 -4.03 -1.77 -5.23
CA GLY A 105 -3.98 -0.32 -5.04
C GLY A 105 -4.66 0.13 -3.76
N ASP A 106 -5.79 -0.49 -3.41
CA ASP A 106 -6.47 -0.26 -2.14
C ASP A 106 -5.64 -0.76 -0.96
N GLY A 107 -4.97 -1.91 -1.11
CA GLY A 107 -4.02 -2.42 -0.12
C GLY A 107 -2.91 -1.40 0.15
N GLN A 108 -2.32 -0.83 -0.89
CA GLN A 108 -1.31 0.23 -0.74
C GLN A 108 -1.90 1.46 -0.04
N LEU A 109 -3.11 1.92 -0.40
CA LEU A 109 -3.76 3.05 0.26
C LEU A 109 -3.89 2.82 1.77
N ILE A 110 -4.43 1.66 2.17
CA ILE A 110 -4.62 1.32 3.58
C ILE A 110 -3.29 1.36 4.33
N TYR A 111 -2.26 0.69 3.82
CA TYR A 111 -0.97 0.59 4.51
C TYR A 111 -0.17 1.89 4.47
N MET A 112 -0.31 2.70 3.41
CA MET A 112 0.42 3.96 3.31
C MET A 112 -0.23 5.09 4.09
N THR A 113 -1.56 5.12 4.21
CA THR A 113 -2.28 6.29 4.75
C THR A 113 -3.14 5.97 5.97
N GLY A 114 -3.47 4.70 6.22
CA GLY A 114 -4.46 4.31 7.22
C GLY A 114 -5.91 4.58 6.81
N LEU A 115 -6.16 5.11 5.60
CA LEU A 115 -7.51 5.39 5.10
C LEU A 115 -8.14 4.14 4.51
N LEU A 116 -9.45 4.02 4.64
CA LEU A 116 -10.23 3.00 3.96
C LEU A 116 -10.49 3.40 2.51
N PRO A 117 -10.43 2.46 1.56
CA PRO A 117 -10.68 2.73 0.16
C PRO A 117 -12.15 3.04 -0.11
N LEU A 118 -12.38 3.80 -1.17
CA LEU A 118 -13.72 4.06 -1.68
C LEU A 118 -14.33 2.77 -2.27
N ARG A 119 -15.64 2.61 -2.08
CA ARG A 119 -16.36 1.44 -2.61
C ARG A 119 -16.88 1.64 -4.04
N SER A 120 -16.99 2.88 -4.48
CA SER A 120 -17.62 3.25 -5.75
C SER A 120 -16.65 3.73 -6.82
N ALA A 121 -15.37 3.92 -6.47
CA ALA A 121 -14.35 4.41 -7.40
C ALA A 121 -12.96 3.91 -6.99
N LEU A 122 -12.01 3.92 -7.93
CA LEU A 122 -10.59 3.70 -7.62
C LEU A 122 -10.06 4.87 -6.79
N SER A 123 -9.78 4.62 -5.51
CA SER A 123 -9.38 5.65 -4.55
C SER A 123 -8.18 6.47 -5.01
N VAL A 124 -7.16 5.81 -5.55
CA VAL A 124 -5.97 6.48 -6.07
C VAL A 124 -6.27 7.33 -7.32
N GLY A 125 -7.26 6.92 -8.12
CA GLY A 125 -7.71 7.69 -9.27
C GLY A 125 -8.40 9.00 -8.85
N VAL A 126 -9.16 8.98 -7.76
CA VAL A 126 -9.81 10.16 -7.19
C VAL A 126 -8.75 11.09 -6.58
N ALA A 127 -7.79 10.55 -5.85
CA ALA A 127 -6.73 11.31 -5.17
C ALA A 127 -5.55 11.70 -6.08
N ARG A 128 -5.57 11.40 -7.37
CA ARG A 128 -4.41 11.53 -8.29
C ARG A 128 -3.76 12.92 -8.37
N ASN A 129 -4.52 13.96 -8.04
CA ASN A 129 -4.05 15.35 -8.07
C ASN A 129 -3.74 15.90 -6.67
N ASP A 130 -3.88 15.06 -5.65
CA ASP A 130 -3.70 15.43 -4.26
C ASP A 130 -2.46 14.75 -3.69
N THR A 131 -2.00 15.23 -2.54
CA THR A 131 -1.02 14.54 -1.70
C THR A 131 -1.71 14.12 -0.42
N LEU A 132 -1.62 12.84 -0.08
CA LEU A 132 -2.17 12.32 1.16
C LEU A 132 -1.08 12.26 2.23
N PRO A 133 -1.39 12.55 3.50
CA PRO A 133 -0.52 12.17 4.61
C PRO A 133 -0.26 10.67 4.54
N SER A 134 0.98 10.29 4.32
CA SER A 134 1.36 8.90 4.09
C SER A 134 2.56 8.52 4.93
N LEU A 135 2.73 7.22 5.18
CA LEU A 135 3.88 6.71 5.91
C LEU A 135 5.22 7.23 5.33
N PRO A 136 5.49 7.16 4.00
CA PRO A 136 6.71 7.74 3.44
C PRO A 136 6.86 9.24 3.71
N SER A 137 5.79 10.03 3.55
CA SER A 137 5.84 11.47 3.76
C SER A 137 6.06 11.85 5.24
N ILE A 138 5.44 11.10 6.16
CA ILE A 138 5.64 11.28 7.60
C ILE A 138 7.06 10.90 8.01
N LEU A 139 7.58 9.78 7.52
CA LEU A 139 8.94 9.34 7.82
C LEU A 139 10.00 10.35 7.33
N LYS A 140 9.80 10.93 6.14
CA LYS A 140 10.66 12.02 5.65
C LYS A 140 10.67 13.22 6.60
N LYS A 141 9.48 13.65 7.01
CA LYS A 141 9.32 14.86 7.82
C LYS A 141 9.82 14.67 9.25
N GLU A 142 9.38 13.60 9.91
CA GLU A 142 9.57 13.41 11.35
C GLU A 142 10.88 12.66 11.66
N MET A 143 11.33 11.78 10.78
CA MET A 143 12.49 10.90 10.99
C MET A 143 13.66 11.22 10.09
N LYS A 144 13.57 12.29 9.30
CA LYS A 144 14.63 12.74 8.37
C LYS A 144 15.10 11.62 7.43
N ILE A 145 14.16 10.79 6.96
CA ILE A 145 14.46 9.82 5.93
C ILE A 145 14.75 10.58 4.63
N ASP A 146 15.97 10.45 4.11
CA ASP A 146 16.42 11.20 2.94
C ASP A 146 15.77 10.71 1.64
N ARG A 147 15.38 9.44 1.60
CA ARG A 147 14.94 8.82 0.37
C ARG A 147 13.85 7.77 0.58
N THR A 148 12.84 7.84 -0.29
CA THR A 148 11.77 6.84 -0.35
C THR A 148 11.73 6.20 -1.72
N GLU A 149 11.61 4.87 -1.77
CA GLU A 149 11.52 4.11 -3.01
C GLU A 149 10.45 3.03 -2.96
N ILE A 150 10.01 2.62 -4.15
CA ILE A 150 9.23 1.42 -4.35
C ILE A 150 9.86 0.56 -5.44
N VAL A 151 9.89 -0.75 -5.22
CA VAL A 151 10.32 -1.75 -6.19
C VAL A 151 9.11 -2.61 -6.55
N ILE A 152 8.77 -2.63 -7.83
CA ILE A 152 7.55 -3.27 -8.35
C ILE A 152 7.87 -4.28 -9.46
N PRO A 153 7.03 -5.33 -9.63
CA PRO A 153 7.24 -6.38 -10.63
C PRO A 153 6.79 -6.00 -12.05
N SER A 154 6.18 -4.83 -12.23
CA SER A 154 5.52 -4.43 -13.47
C SER A 154 5.94 -3.02 -13.89
N ARG A 155 5.48 -2.58 -15.08
CA ARG A 155 5.69 -1.19 -15.51
C ARG A 155 5.01 -0.20 -14.57
N PRO A 156 5.64 0.95 -14.25
CA PRO A 156 5.06 1.95 -13.35
C PRO A 156 3.69 2.49 -13.78
N GLY A 157 3.41 2.52 -15.10
CA GLY A 157 2.09 2.92 -15.62
C GLY A 157 0.99 1.88 -15.41
N MET A 158 1.33 0.62 -15.09
CA MET A 158 0.33 -0.38 -14.75
C MET A 158 -0.28 -0.07 -13.36
N TRP A 159 -1.59 -0.34 -13.21
CA TRP A 159 -2.34 -0.14 -11.96
C TRP A 159 -2.18 1.25 -11.34
N GLN A 160 -1.89 2.27 -12.18
CA GLN A 160 -1.72 3.65 -11.72
C GLN A 160 -0.59 3.86 -10.69
N GLN A 161 0.44 3.00 -10.68
CA GLN A 161 1.51 3.08 -9.69
C GLN A 161 2.23 4.44 -9.70
N GLU A 162 2.39 5.07 -10.87
CA GLU A 162 2.96 6.43 -10.97
C GLU A 162 2.13 7.47 -10.22
N ASN A 163 0.79 7.36 -10.28
CA ASN A 163 -0.11 8.24 -9.54
C ASN A 163 -0.02 7.95 -8.04
N MET A 164 -0.02 6.67 -7.64
CA MET A 164 0.14 6.27 -6.24
C MET A 164 1.44 6.81 -5.64
N ASN A 165 2.54 6.72 -6.38
CA ASN A 165 3.84 7.22 -5.92
C ASN A 165 3.81 8.73 -5.65
N LYS A 166 3.15 9.51 -6.51
CA LYS A 166 2.97 10.96 -6.31
C LYS A 166 2.10 11.25 -5.10
N VAL A 167 0.96 10.57 -4.98
CA VAL A 167 0.00 10.73 -3.87
C VAL A 167 0.66 10.43 -2.52
N TYR A 168 1.54 9.42 -2.46
CA TYR A 168 2.22 9.00 -1.22
C TYR A 168 3.57 9.66 -1.00
N GLY A 169 4.06 10.47 -1.94
CA GLY A 169 5.36 11.14 -1.81
C GLY A 169 6.54 10.19 -1.91
N ILE A 170 6.45 9.14 -2.75
CA ILE A 170 7.56 8.24 -3.06
C ILE A 170 8.43 8.87 -4.13
N ASP A 171 9.75 8.94 -3.90
CA ASP A 171 10.70 9.62 -4.78
C ASP A 171 11.09 8.78 -6.00
N PHE A 172 11.28 7.48 -5.80
CA PHE A 172 11.82 6.58 -6.81
C PHE A 172 10.96 5.34 -7.00
N CYS A 173 10.74 4.96 -8.24
CA CYS A 173 10.06 3.73 -8.62
C CYS A 173 10.99 2.89 -9.48
N TYR A 174 11.30 1.70 -9.02
CA TYR A 174 12.15 0.76 -9.74
C TYR A 174 11.34 -0.40 -10.25
N SER A 175 11.52 -0.69 -11.52
CA SER A 175 11.01 -1.87 -12.19
C SER A 175 11.96 -2.28 -13.31
N GLU A 176 12.22 -3.57 -13.44
CA GLU A 176 12.84 -4.14 -14.63
C GLU A 176 11.80 -5.04 -15.29
N LEU A 177 11.72 -4.99 -16.61
CA LEU A 177 10.99 -5.98 -17.37
C LEU A 177 12.03 -6.94 -17.93
N ASP A 178 11.65 -8.19 -18.12
CA ASP A 178 12.45 -9.07 -18.94
C ASP A 178 12.49 -8.55 -20.39
N THR A 179 13.35 -9.14 -21.22
CA THR A 179 13.52 -8.77 -22.63
C THR A 179 12.24 -8.91 -23.46
N LEU A 180 11.24 -9.63 -22.95
CA LEU A 180 9.94 -9.86 -23.59
C LEU A 180 8.85 -8.94 -23.04
N GLY A 181 9.16 -8.11 -22.03
CA GLY A 181 8.20 -7.22 -21.37
C GLY A 181 7.25 -7.94 -20.42
N VAL A 182 7.61 -9.13 -19.97
CA VAL A 182 6.84 -9.94 -19.03
C VAL A 182 7.05 -9.45 -17.61
N ILE A 183 6.03 -9.65 -16.76
CA ILE A 183 6.06 -9.36 -15.34
C ILE A 183 7.20 -10.13 -14.66
N MET A 184 7.97 -9.44 -13.81
CA MET A 184 9.10 -10.03 -13.10
C MET A 184 8.68 -11.06 -12.06
N THR A 185 9.50 -12.10 -11.91
CA THR A 185 9.38 -13.01 -10.77
C THR A 185 9.82 -12.32 -9.47
N ASP A 186 9.32 -12.77 -8.33
CA ASP A 186 9.70 -12.23 -7.02
C ASP A 186 11.21 -12.26 -6.79
N LYS A 187 11.91 -13.29 -7.28
CA LYS A 187 13.37 -13.35 -7.20
C LYS A 187 14.03 -12.11 -7.80
N VAL A 188 13.60 -11.70 -9.00
CA VAL A 188 14.15 -10.52 -9.68
C VAL A 188 13.79 -9.25 -8.92
N VAL A 189 12.56 -9.14 -8.41
CA VAL A 189 12.08 -8.00 -7.59
C VAL A 189 12.94 -7.87 -6.33
N PHE A 190 13.14 -8.95 -5.57
CA PHE A 190 13.94 -8.91 -4.35
C PHE A 190 15.45 -8.69 -4.63
N ASP A 191 15.99 -9.23 -5.70
CA ASP A 191 17.37 -8.96 -6.11
C ASP A 191 17.54 -7.46 -6.48
N MET A 192 16.54 -6.86 -7.12
CA MET A 192 16.54 -5.42 -7.42
C MET A 192 16.44 -4.60 -6.13
N ALA A 193 15.48 -4.89 -5.24
CA ALA A 193 15.35 -4.21 -3.96
C ALA A 193 16.65 -4.27 -3.14
N LYS A 194 17.34 -5.40 -3.17
CA LYS A 194 18.64 -5.54 -2.52
C LYS A 194 19.74 -4.67 -3.16
N ARG A 195 19.73 -4.53 -4.48
CA ARG A 195 20.69 -3.68 -5.19
C ARG A 195 20.43 -2.20 -4.91
N THR A 196 19.18 -1.75 -5.04
CA THR A 196 18.81 -0.36 -4.77
C THR A 196 19.03 0.00 -3.30
N GLY A 197 18.58 -0.84 -2.36
CA GLY A 197 18.78 -0.63 -0.93
C GLY A 197 20.24 -0.50 -0.52
N LYS A 198 21.17 -1.23 -1.16
CA LYS A 198 22.60 -1.09 -0.89
C LYS A 198 23.18 0.25 -1.36
N SER A 199 22.57 0.90 -2.35
CA SER A 199 23.00 2.19 -2.89
C SER A 199 22.40 3.37 -2.14
N LEU A 200 21.46 3.12 -1.21
CA LEU A 200 20.80 4.18 -0.47
C LEU A 200 21.66 4.67 0.69
N SER A 201 21.68 5.99 0.88
CA SER A 201 22.14 6.59 2.12
C SER A 201 21.17 6.22 3.26
N ASN A 202 21.68 6.05 4.46
CA ASN A 202 20.84 5.88 5.64
C ASN A 202 20.43 7.25 6.22
N PRO A 203 19.20 7.37 6.70
CA PRO A 203 18.08 6.44 6.71
C PRO A 203 17.25 6.43 5.41
N PHE A 204 16.57 5.34 5.10
CA PHE A 204 15.71 5.22 3.92
C PHE A 204 14.40 4.47 4.21
N TYR A 205 13.43 4.66 3.31
CA TYR A 205 12.20 3.86 3.21
C TYR A 205 12.18 3.13 1.87
N SER A 206 11.96 1.81 1.90
CA SER A 206 11.81 1.00 0.69
C SER A 206 10.55 0.13 0.79
N MET A 207 9.67 0.24 -0.19
CA MET A 207 8.54 -0.66 -0.35
C MET A 207 8.82 -1.66 -1.46
N VAL A 208 8.57 -2.93 -1.21
CA VAL A 208 8.76 -4.02 -2.18
C VAL A 208 7.45 -4.74 -2.39
N LEU A 209 7.00 -4.81 -3.64
CA LEU A 209 5.79 -5.51 -4.02
C LEU A 209 6.12 -6.83 -4.70
N SER A 210 5.69 -7.96 -4.12
CA SER A 210 5.80 -9.28 -4.75
C SER A 210 4.61 -9.57 -5.66
N LEU A 211 4.74 -10.55 -6.54
CA LEU A 211 3.67 -10.94 -7.47
C LEU A 211 3.57 -12.45 -7.73
N SER A 212 4.56 -13.25 -7.34
CA SER A 212 4.60 -14.69 -7.70
C SER A 212 3.46 -15.51 -7.11
N THR A 213 2.76 -14.98 -6.12
CA THR A 213 1.55 -15.58 -5.51
C THR A 213 0.24 -15.09 -6.12
N HIS A 214 0.31 -14.26 -7.18
CA HIS A 214 -0.86 -13.76 -7.89
C HIS A 214 -1.40 -14.80 -8.89
N LEU A 215 -2.73 -14.88 -9.03
CA LEU A 215 -3.37 -15.72 -10.05
C LEU A 215 -3.10 -15.23 -11.48
N PRO A 216 -3.07 -16.12 -12.50
CA PRO A 216 -3.11 -17.58 -12.43
C PRO A 216 -1.75 -18.17 -12.01
N TYR A 217 -1.80 -19.31 -11.31
CA TYR A 217 -0.58 -20.03 -10.88
C TYR A 217 -0.06 -20.90 -12.00
#